data_51ea288a6933eddc11dfa0c483efb7b3
#
_entry.id   51ea288a6933eddc11dfa0c483efb7b3
#
_cell.length_a   1.000
_cell.length_b   1.000
_cell.length_c   1.000
_cell.angle_alpha   90.00
_cell.angle_beta   90.00
_cell.angle_gamma   90.00
#
_symmetry.space_group_name_H-M   'P 1'
#
loop_
_entity.id
_entity.type
_entity.pdbx_description
1 polymer ?
#
loop_
_entity_poly.entity_id
_entity_poly.type
_entity_poly.pdbx_seq_one_letter_code
_entity_poly.pdbx_strand_id
1 'polypeptide(L)'
;TMERSATPVAEVARAAGAEVTVSVMPVNRADGNEPPAPVAAAMAEADVIFTPVAISITHTRAMRTALDNGARACLMTAYTDDVMTRPALLETDFAAQVPVCQKIGDAFTGGSTVDLTSPNGTDLKFSVEGRTANVLTNIPDPGFLAPIPDIEVNVVPVTGSAEGVFISDASV
;
A
#
# COMPACT_ATOMS: atom_id res chain seq x y z
N THR A 1 -12.76 -16.36 2.02
CA THR A 1 -13.24 -15.04 1.56
C THR A 1 -12.61 -13.97 2.42
N MET A 2 -12.34 -12.79 1.88
CA MET A 2 -11.81 -11.63 2.63
C MET A 2 -12.75 -11.12 3.73
N GLU A 3 -14.00 -11.55 3.76
CA GLU A 3 -14.93 -11.29 4.87
C GLU A 3 -14.40 -11.76 6.23
N ARG A 4 -13.66 -12.87 6.26
CA ARG A 4 -13.05 -13.39 7.50
C ARG A 4 -12.00 -12.43 8.07
N SER A 5 -11.23 -11.77 7.22
CA SER A 5 -10.27 -10.75 7.63
C SER A 5 -10.94 -9.41 7.96
N ALA A 6 -12.06 -9.07 7.33
CA ALA A 6 -12.80 -7.84 7.57
C ALA A 6 -13.51 -7.82 8.93
N THR A 7 -14.06 -8.96 9.37
CA THR A 7 -14.84 -9.04 10.60
C THR A 7 -14.06 -8.63 11.86
N PRO A 8 -12.86 -9.18 12.14
CA PRO A 8 -12.06 -8.75 13.29
C PRO A 8 -11.69 -7.27 13.26
N VAL A 9 -11.35 -6.74 12.09
CA VAL A 9 -11.03 -5.31 11.93
C VAL A 9 -12.24 -4.45 12.28
N ALA A 10 -13.42 -4.81 11.81
CA ALA A 10 -14.65 -4.11 12.12
C ALA A 10 -15.02 -4.18 13.62
N GLU A 11 -14.79 -5.30 14.28
CA GLU A 11 -15.03 -5.47 15.72
C GLU A 11 -14.09 -4.58 16.54
N VAL A 12 -12.80 -4.57 16.21
CA VAL A 12 -11.81 -3.73 16.91
C VAL A 12 -12.11 -2.24 16.69
N ALA A 13 -12.49 -1.84 15.48
CA ALA A 13 -12.86 -0.46 15.19
C ALA A 13 -14.10 -0.01 16.00
N ARG A 14 -15.14 -0.86 16.10
CA ARG A 14 -16.32 -0.58 16.96
C ARG A 14 -15.94 -0.50 18.43
N ALA A 15 -15.08 -1.39 18.91
CA ALA A 15 -14.59 -1.35 20.30
C ALA A 15 -13.80 -0.08 20.60
N ALA A 16 -13.15 0.51 19.60
CA ALA A 16 -12.48 1.81 19.70
C ALA A 16 -13.44 3.01 19.57
N GLY A 17 -14.75 2.79 19.40
CA GLY A 17 -15.77 3.83 19.34
C GLY A 17 -16.11 4.33 17.93
N ALA A 18 -15.61 3.68 16.88
CA ALA A 18 -15.95 4.05 15.51
C ALA A 18 -17.34 3.55 15.10
N GLU A 19 -18.05 4.33 14.28
CA GLU A 19 -19.21 3.87 13.53
C GLU A 19 -18.71 3.10 12.30
N VAL A 20 -19.08 1.81 12.19
CA VAL A 20 -18.48 0.92 11.19
C VAL A 20 -19.53 0.36 10.24
N THR A 21 -19.32 0.60 8.96
CA THR A 21 -20.03 -0.05 7.85
C THR A 21 -19.11 -1.08 7.19
N VAL A 22 -19.60 -2.29 6.97
CA VAL A 22 -18.89 -3.34 6.21
C VAL A 22 -19.61 -3.53 4.88
N SER A 23 -18.90 -3.27 3.79
CA SER A 23 -19.39 -3.47 2.43
C SER A 23 -18.79 -4.72 1.81
N VAL A 24 -19.62 -5.65 1.38
CA VAL A 24 -19.19 -6.86 0.66
C VAL A 24 -19.50 -6.68 -0.83
N MET A 25 -18.50 -6.94 -1.67
CA MET A 25 -18.63 -6.81 -3.12
C MET A 25 -18.09 -8.05 -3.83
N PRO A 26 -18.50 -8.32 -5.07
CA PRO A 26 -17.88 -9.34 -5.91
C PRO A 26 -16.38 -9.08 -6.07
N VAL A 27 -15.60 -10.16 -6.20
CA VAL A 27 -14.16 -10.05 -6.48
C VAL A 27 -13.96 -9.38 -7.84
N ASN A 28 -13.14 -8.35 -7.87
CA ASN A 28 -12.74 -7.68 -9.11
C ASN A 28 -11.98 -8.65 -10.04
N ARG A 29 -11.98 -8.36 -11.34
CA ARG A 29 -11.29 -9.20 -12.34
C ARG A 29 -9.81 -8.83 -12.49
N ALA A 30 -9.44 -7.61 -12.18
CA ALA A 30 -8.09 -7.08 -12.27
C ALA A 30 -7.89 -5.94 -11.27
N ASP A 31 -6.64 -5.69 -10.92
CA ASP A 31 -6.26 -4.53 -10.12
C ASP A 31 -6.69 -3.22 -10.81
N GLY A 32 -7.13 -2.26 -10.00
CA GLY A 32 -7.60 -0.97 -10.49
C GLY A 32 -9.01 -0.98 -11.09
N ASN A 33 -9.72 -2.12 -11.12
CA ASN A 33 -11.14 -2.09 -11.46
C ASN A 33 -11.92 -1.34 -10.38
N GLU A 34 -12.82 -0.45 -10.82
CA GLU A 34 -13.67 0.33 -9.91
C GLU A 34 -14.56 -0.58 -9.05
N PRO A 35 -14.72 -0.28 -7.75
CA PRO A 35 -15.72 -0.96 -6.95
C PRO A 35 -17.14 -0.59 -7.41
N PRO A 36 -18.17 -1.39 -7.06
CA PRO A 36 -19.55 -1.04 -7.34
C PRO A 36 -19.92 0.35 -6.77
N ALA A 37 -20.80 1.06 -7.46
CA ALA A 37 -21.18 2.42 -7.10
C ALA A 37 -21.61 2.62 -5.63
N PRO A 38 -22.38 1.70 -4.99
CA PRO A 38 -22.68 1.82 -3.56
C PRO A 38 -21.44 1.76 -2.66
N VAL A 39 -20.45 0.94 -3.02
CA VAL A 39 -19.17 0.84 -2.28
C VAL A 39 -18.37 2.12 -2.48
N ALA A 40 -18.26 2.61 -3.71
CA ALA A 40 -17.59 3.88 -4.02
C ALA A 40 -18.20 5.06 -3.26
N ALA A 41 -19.55 5.10 -3.15
CA ALA A 41 -20.24 6.14 -2.39
C ALA A 41 -19.93 6.04 -0.88
N ALA A 42 -19.93 4.84 -0.31
CA ALA A 42 -19.57 4.64 1.08
C ALA A 42 -18.10 5.02 1.36
N MET A 43 -17.19 4.73 0.43
CA MET A 43 -15.79 5.15 0.53
C MET A 43 -15.64 6.67 0.54
N ALA A 44 -16.40 7.38 -0.29
CA ALA A 44 -16.34 8.84 -0.42
C ALA A 44 -16.78 9.60 0.86
N GLU A 45 -17.58 8.96 1.71
CA GLU A 45 -18.12 9.52 2.96
C GLU A 45 -17.41 9.00 4.22
N ALA A 46 -16.41 8.14 4.07
CA ALA A 46 -15.73 7.53 5.19
C ALA A 46 -14.52 8.37 5.63
N ASP A 47 -14.29 8.47 6.96
CA ASP A 47 -13.07 9.05 7.52
C ASP A 47 -11.88 8.09 7.42
N VAL A 48 -12.14 6.78 7.58
CA VAL A 48 -11.12 5.73 7.52
C VAL A 48 -11.64 4.55 6.70
N ILE A 49 -10.81 4.05 5.80
CA ILE A 49 -11.12 2.93 4.92
C ILE A 49 -10.11 1.81 5.14
N PHE A 50 -10.60 0.61 5.45
CA PHE A 50 -9.81 -0.62 5.41
C PHE A 50 -10.24 -1.42 4.18
N THR A 51 -9.30 -1.90 3.38
CA THR A 51 -9.59 -2.61 2.13
C THR A 51 -9.14 -4.08 2.16
N PRO A 52 -9.76 -4.94 2.98
CA PRO A 52 -9.49 -6.38 2.93
C PRO A 52 -10.10 -6.99 1.67
N VAL A 53 -9.43 -6.83 0.55
CA VAL A 53 -9.86 -7.28 -0.79
C VAL A 53 -8.87 -8.26 -1.39
N ALA A 54 -9.34 -9.18 -2.24
CA ALA A 54 -8.47 -10.12 -2.93
C ALA A 54 -7.69 -9.47 -4.09
N ILE A 55 -8.33 -8.55 -4.78
CA ILE A 55 -7.80 -7.80 -5.92
C ILE A 55 -7.85 -6.30 -5.58
N SER A 56 -6.76 -5.60 -5.80
CA SER A 56 -6.56 -4.22 -5.35
C SER A 56 -7.54 -3.24 -5.98
N ILE A 57 -8.07 -2.33 -5.14
CA ILE A 57 -8.81 -1.14 -5.54
C ILE A 57 -8.04 0.16 -5.24
N THR A 58 -6.74 0.06 -4.98
CA THR A 58 -5.88 1.17 -4.58
C THR A 58 -5.86 2.29 -5.63
N HIS A 59 -5.71 1.95 -6.89
CA HIS A 59 -5.55 2.90 -8.00
C HIS A 59 -6.85 3.18 -8.74
N THR A 60 -7.97 3.25 -8.02
CA THR A 60 -9.30 3.55 -8.55
C THR A 60 -9.67 5.02 -8.37
N ARG A 61 -10.63 5.50 -9.16
CA ARG A 61 -11.22 6.84 -8.95
C ARG A 61 -11.97 6.91 -7.63
N ALA A 62 -12.62 5.82 -7.22
CA ALA A 62 -13.30 5.76 -5.94
C ALA A 62 -12.34 6.00 -4.77
N MET A 63 -11.16 5.36 -4.78
CA MET A 63 -10.12 5.59 -3.77
C MET A 63 -9.61 7.03 -3.84
N ARG A 64 -9.31 7.54 -5.03
CA ARG A 64 -8.86 8.92 -5.19
C ARG A 64 -9.87 9.92 -4.63
N THR A 65 -11.16 9.75 -4.96
CA THR A 65 -12.22 10.63 -4.45
C THR A 65 -12.29 10.59 -2.92
N ALA A 66 -12.20 9.42 -2.32
CA ALA A 66 -12.21 9.28 -0.86
C ALA A 66 -11.02 10.01 -0.21
N LEU A 67 -9.82 9.85 -0.77
CA LEU A 67 -8.62 10.54 -0.27
C LEU A 67 -8.72 12.07 -0.46
N ASP A 68 -9.22 12.53 -1.60
CA ASP A 68 -9.43 13.96 -1.85
C ASP A 68 -10.46 14.57 -0.89
N ASN A 69 -11.41 13.77 -0.39
CA ASN A 69 -12.35 14.14 0.69
C ASN A 69 -11.73 14.07 2.09
N GLY A 70 -10.48 13.63 2.22
CA GLY A 70 -9.75 13.57 3.49
C GLY A 70 -9.76 12.21 4.19
N ALA A 71 -10.29 11.18 3.57
CA ALA A 71 -10.24 9.83 4.13
C ALA A 71 -8.78 9.34 4.31
N ARG A 72 -8.58 8.45 5.29
CA ARG A 72 -7.36 7.64 5.42
C ARG A 72 -7.63 6.25 4.89
N ALA A 73 -6.78 5.71 4.05
CA ALA A 73 -6.96 4.36 3.55
C ALA A 73 -5.86 3.42 4.01
N CYS A 74 -6.25 2.33 4.65
CA CYS A 74 -5.39 1.26 5.12
C CYS A 74 -5.55 0.06 4.18
N LEU A 75 -4.55 -0.17 3.36
CA LEU A 75 -4.60 -1.20 2.32
C LEU A 75 -4.31 -2.58 2.90
N MET A 76 -5.19 -3.53 2.60
CA MET A 76 -5.11 -4.92 3.07
C MET A 76 -5.37 -5.89 1.92
N THR A 77 -4.77 -5.64 0.76
CA THR A 77 -4.92 -6.51 -0.41
C THR A 77 -4.32 -7.88 -0.15
N ALA A 78 -5.09 -8.94 -0.43
CA ALA A 78 -4.70 -10.34 -0.22
C ALA A 78 -4.35 -10.71 1.24
N TYR A 79 -4.82 -9.97 2.23
CA TYR A 79 -4.64 -10.27 3.65
C TYR A 79 -5.53 -11.44 4.07
N THR A 80 -5.03 -12.64 3.84
CA THR A 80 -5.66 -13.90 4.27
C THR A 80 -5.39 -14.16 5.75
N ASP A 81 -6.10 -15.14 6.33
CA ASP A 81 -5.85 -15.59 7.71
C ASP A 81 -4.37 -15.98 7.91
N ASP A 82 -3.76 -16.61 6.91
CA ASP A 82 -2.34 -17.01 6.94
C ASP A 82 -1.40 -15.78 7.01
N VAL A 83 -1.66 -14.74 6.25
CA VAL A 83 -0.89 -13.48 6.34
C VAL A 83 -1.11 -12.82 7.70
N MET A 84 -2.35 -12.70 8.15
CA MET A 84 -2.73 -12.02 9.39
C MET A 84 -2.16 -12.69 10.65
N THR A 85 -1.78 -13.97 10.59
CA THR A 85 -1.26 -14.73 11.73
C THR A 85 0.22 -15.04 11.64
N ARG A 86 0.93 -14.52 10.61
CA ARG A 86 2.37 -14.78 10.46
C ARG A 86 3.19 -14.09 11.54
N PRO A 87 4.12 -14.80 12.20
CA PRO A 87 5.02 -14.21 13.20
C PRO A 87 5.79 -13.01 12.65
N ALA A 88 6.25 -13.06 11.40
CA ALA A 88 6.94 -11.94 10.75
C ALA A 88 6.13 -10.64 10.72
N LEU A 89 4.80 -10.72 10.69
CA LEU A 89 3.90 -9.56 10.77
C LEU A 89 3.63 -9.14 12.22
N LEU A 90 3.37 -10.12 13.10
CA LEU A 90 2.95 -9.86 14.47
C LEU A 90 4.11 -9.47 15.40
N GLU A 91 5.32 -9.94 15.13
CA GLU A 91 6.50 -9.77 15.97
C GLU A 91 7.46 -8.69 15.47
N THR A 92 7.24 -8.17 14.25
CA THR A 92 8.11 -7.11 13.70
C THR A 92 7.84 -5.79 14.41
N ASP A 93 8.90 -5.18 14.92
CA ASP A 93 8.86 -3.79 15.37
C ASP A 93 8.96 -2.85 14.16
N PHE A 94 7.82 -2.54 13.56
CA PHE A 94 7.74 -1.62 12.42
C PHE A 94 8.21 -0.21 12.78
N ALA A 95 8.01 0.24 14.03
CA ALA A 95 8.46 1.55 14.48
C ALA A 95 10.00 1.65 14.46
N ALA A 96 10.71 0.57 14.79
CA ALA A 96 12.16 0.53 14.72
C ALA A 96 12.70 0.57 13.28
N GLN A 97 11.88 0.26 12.27
CA GLN A 97 12.27 0.32 10.86
C GLN A 97 12.11 1.74 10.26
N VAL A 98 11.33 2.62 10.87
CA VAL A 98 11.09 3.98 10.35
C VAL A 98 12.38 4.75 10.04
N PRO A 99 13.41 4.80 10.91
CA PRO A 99 14.66 5.50 10.60
C PRO A 99 15.42 4.89 9.41
N VAL A 100 15.32 3.57 9.21
CA VAL A 100 15.96 2.89 8.07
C VAL A 100 15.26 3.30 6.78
N CYS A 101 13.94 3.26 6.76
CA CYS A 101 13.13 3.69 5.60
C CYS A 101 13.38 5.16 5.27
N GLN A 102 13.43 6.03 6.28
CA GLN A 102 13.72 7.45 6.07
C GLN A 102 15.10 7.65 5.44
N LYS A 103 16.11 6.96 5.95
CA LYS A 103 17.48 7.03 5.38
C LYS A 103 17.53 6.58 3.91
N ILE A 104 16.79 5.54 3.55
CA ILE A 104 16.69 5.07 2.16
C ILE A 104 15.95 6.11 1.31
N GLY A 105 14.84 6.64 1.80
CA GLY A 105 14.06 7.68 1.12
C GLY A 105 14.88 8.96 0.87
N ASP A 106 15.65 9.39 1.86
CA ASP A 106 16.56 10.54 1.76
C ASP A 106 17.65 10.29 0.71
N ALA A 107 18.20 9.06 0.66
CA ALA A 107 19.20 8.68 -0.32
C ALA A 107 18.63 8.70 -1.76
N PHE A 108 17.40 8.24 -1.97
CA PHE A 108 16.72 8.34 -3.27
C PHE A 108 16.42 9.80 -3.64
N THR A 109 15.91 10.58 -2.69
CA THR A 109 15.52 11.99 -2.93
C THR A 109 16.73 12.88 -3.21
N GLY A 110 17.85 12.64 -2.52
CA GLY A 110 19.11 13.38 -2.72
C GLY A 110 20.01 12.78 -3.79
N GLY A 111 19.68 11.60 -4.31
CA GLY A 111 20.47 10.89 -5.32
C GLY A 111 20.19 11.34 -6.74
N SER A 112 21.06 10.94 -7.65
CA SER A 112 20.89 11.17 -9.10
C SER A 112 20.78 9.86 -9.89
N THR A 113 21.46 8.82 -9.44
CA THR A 113 21.55 7.53 -10.13
C THR A 113 21.38 6.38 -9.15
N VAL A 114 20.69 5.34 -9.60
CA VAL A 114 20.57 4.05 -8.92
C VAL A 114 21.21 2.99 -9.79
N ASP A 115 22.13 2.21 -9.20
CA ASP A 115 22.67 0.99 -9.77
C ASP A 115 22.12 -0.18 -8.97
N LEU A 116 21.31 -1.01 -9.60
CA LEU A 116 20.65 -2.16 -8.98
C LEU A 116 21.23 -3.46 -9.54
N THR A 117 21.84 -4.24 -8.67
CA THR A 117 22.42 -5.54 -9.05
C THR A 117 21.94 -6.64 -8.13
N SER A 118 21.80 -7.86 -8.65
CA SER A 118 21.51 -9.03 -7.85
C SER A 118 22.14 -10.31 -8.42
N PRO A 119 22.36 -11.34 -7.58
CA PRO A 119 23.00 -12.58 -8.02
C PRO A 119 22.23 -13.34 -9.11
N ASN A 120 20.92 -13.12 -9.26
CA ASN A 120 20.12 -13.75 -10.31
C ASN A 120 20.29 -13.10 -11.70
N GLY A 121 21.16 -12.09 -11.83
CA GLY A 121 21.51 -11.47 -13.10
C GLY A 121 20.86 -10.09 -13.34
N THR A 122 20.19 -9.52 -12.37
CA THR A 122 19.78 -8.11 -12.47
C THR A 122 21.03 -7.23 -12.52
N ASP A 123 21.10 -6.37 -13.54
CA ASP A 123 22.09 -5.31 -13.71
C ASP A 123 21.38 -4.14 -14.41
N LEU A 124 20.81 -3.25 -13.59
CA LEU A 124 19.95 -2.17 -14.04
C LEU A 124 20.43 -0.83 -13.47
N LYS A 125 20.57 0.14 -14.34
CA LYS A 125 20.91 1.51 -13.99
C LYS A 125 19.83 2.47 -14.44
N PHE A 126 19.48 3.43 -13.58
CA PHE A 126 18.49 4.46 -13.92
C PHE A 126 18.70 5.75 -13.12
N SER A 127 18.16 6.86 -13.64
CA SER A 127 18.20 8.15 -12.95
C SER A 127 16.98 8.34 -12.05
N VAL A 128 17.22 8.93 -10.89
CA VAL A 128 16.21 9.45 -9.97
C VAL A 128 16.37 10.96 -9.74
N GLU A 129 17.14 11.62 -10.57
CA GLU A 129 17.43 13.06 -10.45
C GLU A 129 16.13 13.89 -10.43
N GLY A 130 16.00 14.75 -9.42
CA GLY A 130 14.81 15.57 -9.22
C GLY A 130 13.56 14.79 -8.78
N ARG A 131 13.68 13.51 -8.41
CA ARG A 131 12.59 12.71 -7.86
C ARG A 131 12.56 12.82 -6.35
N THR A 132 11.36 12.75 -5.78
CA THR A 132 11.14 12.59 -4.34
C THR A 132 10.67 11.17 -4.08
N ALA A 133 11.30 10.49 -3.15
CA ALA A 133 10.88 9.16 -2.72
C ALA A 133 9.60 9.24 -1.88
N ASN A 134 8.74 8.24 -2.02
CA ASN A 134 7.66 8.00 -1.07
C ASN A 134 8.19 7.12 0.06
N VAL A 135 7.92 7.52 1.30
CA VAL A 135 8.28 6.78 2.51
C VAL A 135 6.99 6.50 3.28
N LEU A 136 6.51 5.27 3.20
CA LEU A 136 5.25 4.81 3.80
C LEU A 136 5.60 3.95 5.02
N THR A 137 5.60 4.54 6.21
CA THR A 137 6.09 3.90 7.44
C THR A 137 5.10 3.93 8.60
N ASN A 138 3.97 4.56 8.42
CA ASN A 138 3.01 4.79 9.50
C ASN A 138 1.57 4.65 9.00
N ILE A 139 0.64 4.72 9.95
CA ILE A 139 -0.77 4.93 9.65
C ILE A 139 -0.90 6.23 8.83
N PRO A 140 -1.57 6.20 7.68
CA PRO A 140 -1.64 7.34 6.77
C PRO A 140 -2.34 8.55 7.44
N ASP A 141 -1.86 9.73 7.11
CA ASP A 141 -2.54 10.99 7.41
C ASP A 141 -3.84 11.14 6.60
N PRO A 142 -4.77 12.05 6.99
CA PRO A 142 -5.94 12.36 6.17
C PRO A 142 -5.56 12.72 4.74
N GLY A 143 -6.26 12.15 3.76
CA GLY A 143 -5.95 12.31 2.34
C GLY A 143 -4.89 11.35 1.78
N PHE A 144 -4.34 10.45 2.61
CA PHE A 144 -3.29 9.51 2.22
C PHE A 144 -3.71 8.05 2.42
N LEU A 145 -2.98 7.17 1.76
CA LEU A 145 -3.12 5.73 1.92
C LEU A 145 -1.76 5.09 2.28
N ALA A 146 -1.81 3.97 2.97
CA ALA A 146 -0.65 3.13 3.21
C ALA A 146 -1.04 1.65 3.32
N PRO A 147 -0.18 0.72 2.91
CA PRO A 147 -0.34 -0.68 3.28
C PRO A 147 -0.14 -0.82 4.80
N ILE A 148 -0.85 -1.74 5.43
CA ILE A 148 -0.74 -2.01 6.87
C ILE A 148 -0.66 -3.54 7.13
N PRO A 149 0.17 -3.95 8.08
CA PRO A 149 1.14 -3.21 8.90
C PRO A 149 2.50 -3.03 8.20
N ASP A 150 2.51 -2.89 6.94
CA ASP A 150 3.69 -2.84 6.08
C ASP A 150 4.42 -1.49 6.10
N ILE A 151 5.62 -1.50 5.59
CA ILE A 151 6.45 -0.31 5.35
C ILE A 151 7.01 -0.38 3.94
N GLU A 152 7.07 0.77 3.27
CA GLU A 152 7.53 0.83 1.89
C GLU A 152 8.34 2.10 1.63
N VAL A 153 9.41 1.96 0.84
CA VAL A 153 10.11 3.10 0.26
C VAL A 153 10.17 2.88 -1.25
N ASN A 154 9.63 3.80 -2.00
CA ASN A 154 9.67 3.72 -3.45
C ASN A 154 10.02 5.06 -4.09
N VAL A 155 10.57 4.99 -5.31
CA VAL A 155 10.88 6.14 -6.15
C VAL A 155 10.60 5.81 -7.61
N VAL A 156 10.03 6.75 -8.33
CA VAL A 156 9.77 6.58 -9.77
C VAL A 156 10.99 7.02 -10.55
N PRO A 157 11.60 6.19 -11.41
CA PRO A 157 12.69 6.58 -12.28
C PRO A 157 12.34 7.74 -13.21
N VAL A 158 13.34 8.48 -13.64
CA VAL A 158 13.19 9.43 -14.75
C VAL A 158 12.84 8.64 -16.01
N THR A 159 11.78 9.04 -16.70
CA THR A 159 11.29 8.33 -17.89
C THR A 159 12.39 8.25 -18.96
N GLY A 160 12.64 7.05 -19.47
CA GLY A 160 13.64 6.78 -20.51
C GLY A 160 15.09 6.72 -20.02
N SER A 161 15.34 6.77 -18.71
CA SER A 161 16.69 6.70 -18.14
C SER A 161 17.16 5.31 -17.78
N ALA A 162 16.27 4.32 -17.80
CA ALA A 162 16.62 2.96 -17.40
C ALA A 162 17.36 2.21 -18.52
N GLU A 163 18.50 1.64 -18.17
CA GLU A 163 19.34 0.82 -19.04
C GLU A 163 19.77 -0.45 -18.30
N GLY A 164 19.76 -1.59 -18.99
CA GLY A 164 20.20 -2.86 -18.45
C GLY A 164 19.13 -3.94 -18.40
N VAL A 165 19.28 -4.88 -17.48
CA VAL A 165 18.41 -6.05 -17.33
C VAL A 165 17.84 -6.10 -15.92
N PHE A 166 16.55 -6.28 -15.81
CA PHE A 166 15.86 -6.60 -14.56
C PHE A 166 15.35 -8.02 -14.60
N ILE A 167 15.75 -8.86 -13.66
CA ILE A 167 15.26 -10.23 -13.50
C ILE A 167 14.32 -10.27 -12.30
N SER A 168 13.04 -10.55 -12.56
CA SER A 168 12.07 -10.83 -11.53
C SER A 168 11.85 -12.34 -11.46
N ASP A 169 12.21 -12.94 -10.35
CA ASP A 169 12.06 -14.38 -10.06
C ASP A 169 10.94 -14.67 -9.07
N ALA A 170 10.26 -13.62 -8.64
CA ALA A 170 9.07 -13.70 -7.83
C ALA A 170 8.00 -12.72 -8.36
N SER A 171 6.75 -13.08 -8.15
CA SER A 171 5.64 -12.15 -8.38
C SER A 171 5.60 -11.11 -7.26
N VAL A 172 5.53 -9.86 -7.64
CA VAL A 172 5.38 -8.72 -6.73
C VAL A 172 3.93 -8.23 -6.79
#